data_1d8cdfa6220313858acaf249601be7f5
#
_entry.id   1d8cdfa6220313858acaf249601be7f5
#
_cell.length_a   1.000
_cell.length_b   1.000
_cell.length_c   1.000
_cell.angle_alpha   90.00
_cell.angle_beta   90.00
_cell.angle_gamma   90.00
#
_symmetry.space_group_name_H-M   'P 1'
#
loop_
_entity.id
_entity.type
_entity.pdbx_description
1 polymer ?
#
loop_
_entity_poly.entity_id
_entity_poly.type
_entity_poly.pdbx_seq_one_letter_code
_entity_poly.pdbx_strand_id
1 'polypeptide(L)'
;LPMTGDLGELLNGFNRMATQLENYDEANIEELKAAQVKQQSLIATMADGALLLDSEGKIVLTNPTAKRLFRWEGRYLEGKYFLNEIPEILSNDLHTNIESLLNREKEKDDLRFSLGEPARTLRIVLQSVLDTNKVELKGIAVTIQDLTREVELNAAQNRFISNVSHEL
;
A
#
# COMPACT_ATOMS: atom_id res chain seq x y z
N LEU A 1 10.92 -1.41 16.87
CA LEU A 1 10.77 -0.23 16.04
C LEU A 1 9.30 0.09 15.82
N PRO A 2 8.86 1.33 16.06
CA PRO A 2 7.44 1.71 15.92
C PRO A 2 6.87 1.40 14.54
N MET A 3 7.66 1.62 13.48
CA MET A 3 7.23 1.36 12.10
C MET A 3 6.98 -0.12 11.81
N THR A 4 7.71 -1.00 12.48
CA THR A 4 7.55 -2.45 12.30
C THR A 4 6.23 -2.93 12.92
N GLY A 5 5.84 -2.40 14.07
CA GLY A 5 4.58 -2.71 14.73
C GLY A 5 3.37 -2.28 13.91
N ASP A 6 3.38 -1.04 13.41
CA ASP A 6 2.30 -0.50 12.59
C ASP A 6 2.12 -1.29 11.28
N LEU A 7 3.22 -1.63 10.62
CA LEU A 7 3.19 -2.44 9.41
C LEU A 7 2.69 -3.85 9.71
N GLY A 8 3.10 -4.45 10.85
CA GLY A 8 2.63 -5.76 11.28
C GLY A 8 1.13 -5.79 11.53
N GLU A 9 0.59 -4.77 12.18
CA GLU A 9 -0.86 -4.63 12.41
C GLU A 9 -1.63 -4.49 11.10
N LEU A 10 -1.11 -3.68 10.17
CA LEU A 10 -1.70 -3.50 8.85
C LEU A 10 -1.73 -4.83 8.09
N LEU A 11 -0.64 -5.57 8.06
CA LEU A 11 -0.55 -6.88 7.40
C LEU A 11 -1.50 -7.89 8.04
N ASN A 12 -1.65 -7.88 9.36
CA ASN A 12 -2.61 -8.74 10.06
C ASN A 12 -4.05 -8.41 9.66
N GLY A 13 -4.38 -7.12 9.51
CA GLY A 13 -5.67 -6.68 9.02
C GLY A 13 -5.94 -7.17 7.60
N PHE A 14 -4.98 -7.03 6.71
CA PHE A 14 -5.08 -7.54 5.34
C PHE A 14 -5.19 -9.07 5.29
N ASN A 15 -4.45 -9.79 6.12
CA ASN A 15 -4.53 -11.25 6.19
C ASN A 15 -5.91 -11.73 6.64
N ARG A 16 -6.53 -11.04 7.61
CA ARG A 16 -7.90 -11.34 8.03
C ARG A 16 -8.90 -11.11 6.90
N MET A 17 -8.74 -10.03 6.15
CA MET A 17 -9.58 -9.74 5.00
C MET A 17 -9.42 -10.78 3.90
N ALA A 18 -8.20 -11.23 3.63
CA ALA A 18 -7.93 -12.29 2.67
C ALA A 18 -8.63 -13.60 3.06
N THR A 19 -8.62 -13.95 4.36
CA THR A 19 -9.34 -15.11 4.88
C THR A 19 -10.85 -14.97 4.67
N GLN A 20 -11.39 -13.79 4.88
CA GLN A 20 -12.81 -13.52 4.63
C GLN A 20 -13.18 -13.65 3.16
N LEU A 21 -12.31 -13.17 2.26
CA LEU A 21 -12.50 -13.31 0.82
C LEU A 21 -12.45 -14.79 0.39
N GLU A 22 -11.58 -15.57 1.03
CA GLU A 22 -11.49 -17.02 0.79
C GLU A 22 -12.78 -17.73 1.15
N ASN A 23 -13.40 -17.32 2.25
CA ASN A 23 -14.66 -17.90 2.75
C ASN A 23 -15.91 -17.28 2.12
N TYR A 24 -15.75 -16.39 1.15
CA TYR A 24 -16.84 -15.62 0.53
C TYR A 24 -17.98 -16.52 0.02
N ASP A 25 -17.65 -17.65 -0.62
CA ASP A 25 -18.64 -18.55 -1.20
C ASP A 25 -19.40 -19.37 -0.14
N GLU A 26 -18.89 -19.44 1.10
CA GLU A 26 -19.46 -20.26 2.18
C GLU A 26 -20.17 -19.41 3.23
N ALA A 27 -19.93 -18.09 3.27
CA ALA A 27 -20.43 -17.21 4.32
C ALA A 27 -21.75 -16.55 3.97
N ASN A 28 -22.54 -16.20 5.00
CA ASN A 28 -23.69 -15.33 4.84
C ASN A 28 -23.22 -13.95 4.37
N ILE A 29 -23.78 -13.48 3.25
CA ILE A 29 -23.39 -12.19 2.61
C ILE A 29 -23.48 -11.01 3.58
N GLU A 30 -24.51 -10.97 4.43
CA GLU A 30 -24.70 -9.88 5.39
C GLU A 30 -23.59 -9.87 6.47
N GLU A 31 -23.22 -11.02 6.98
CA GLU A 31 -22.12 -11.16 7.95
C GLU A 31 -20.78 -10.78 7.31
N LEU A 32 -20.56 -11.17 6.06
CA LEU A 32 -19.36 -10.81 5.33
C LEU A 32 -19.28 -9.31 5.13
N LYS A 33 -20.37 -8.65 4.75
CA LYS A 33 -20.42 -7.20 4.59
C LYS A 33 -20.15 -6.48 5.91
N ALA A 34 -20.73 -6.94 7.01
CA ALA A 34 -20.49 -6.36 8.33
C ALA A 34 -19.01 -6.48 8.75
N ALA A 35 -18.41 -7.64 8.52
CA ALA A 35 -17.00 -7.87 8.78
C ALA A 35 -16.10 -6.99 7.92
N GLN A 36 -16.41 -6.82 6.64
CA GLN A 36 -15.69 -5.93 5.74
C GLN A 36 -15.76 -4.48 6.18
N VAL A 37 -16.93 -4.00 6.58
CA VAL A 37 -17.10 -2.62 7.07
C VAL A 37 -16.25 -2.40 8.33
N LYS A 38 -16.23 -3.34 9.25
CA LYS A 38 -15.40 -3.26 10.45
C LYS A 38 -13.91 -3.20 10.11
N GLN A 39 -13.43 -4.04 9.18
CA GLN A 39 -12.05 -4.03 8.73
C GLN A 39 -11.69 -2.74 8.02
N GLN A 40 -12.58 -2.22 7.17
CA GLN A 40 -12.40 -0.94 6.49
C GLN A 40 -12.27 0.21 7.48
N SER A 41 -13.05 0.21 8.55
CA SER A 41 -12.99 1.24 9.58
C SER A 41 -11.64 1.26 10.29
N LEU A 42 -11.05 0.09 10.55
CA LEU A 42 -9.72 -0.02 11.16
C LEU A 42 -8.63 0.52 10.22
N ILE A 43 -8.70 0.16 8.96
CA ILE A 43 -7.73 0.58 7.94
C ILE A 43 -7.88 2.09 7.65
N ALA A 44 -9.09 2.61 7.66
CA ALA A 44 -9.36 4.03 7.42
C ALA A 44 -8.73 4.95 8.46
N THR A 45 -8.45 4.46 9.67
CA THR A 45 -7.83 5.26 10.74
C THR A 45 -6.30 5.32 10.64
N MET A 46 -5.69 4.56 9.75
CA MET A 46 -4.24 4.55 9.59
C MET A 46 -3.72 5.80 8.90
N ALA A 47 -2.55 6.28 9.34
CA ALA A 47 -1.89 7.44 8.77
C ALA A 47 -1.35 7.17 7.36
N ASP A 48 -0.95 5.93 7.09
CA ASP A 48 -0.40 5.52 5.80
C ASP A 48 -1.51 5.13 4.83
N GLY A 49 -1.23 5.27 3.52
CA GLY A 49 -2.10 4.74 2.49
C GLY A 49 -2.09 3.22 2.50
N ALA A 50 -3.24 2.61 2.29
CA ALA A 50 -3.39 1.16 2.27
C ALA A 50 -4.32 0.73 1.13
N LEU A 51 -3.89 -0.28 0.40
CA LEU A 51 -4.66 -0.92 -0.66
C LEU A 51 -4.56 -2.43 -0.51
N LEU A 52 -5.62 -3.11 -0.92
CA LEU A 52 -5.60 -4.55 -1.13
C LEU A 52 -5.94 -4.82 -2.59
N LEU A 53 -5.08 -5.57 -3.26
CA LEU A 53 -5.30 -6.04 -4.63
C LEU A 53 -5.63 -7.52 -4.59
N ASP A 54 -6.46 -7.97 -5.53
CA ASP A 54 -6.75 -9.40 -5.70
C ASP A 54 -5.61 -10.10 -6.47
N SER A 55 -5.77 -11.38 -6.74
CA SER A 55 -4.77 -12.17 -7.46
C SER A 55 -4.59 -11.77 -8.94
N GLU A 56 -5.46 -10.92 -9.47
CA GLU A 56 -5.36 -10.38 -10.82
C GLU A 56 -4.79 -8.96 -10.84
N GLY A 57 -4.54 -8.35 -9.67
CA GLY A 57 -4.05 -6.98 -9.57
C GLY A 57 -5.14 -5.93 -9.56
N LYS A 58 -6.40 -6.32 -9.38
CA LYS A 58 -7.53 -5.40 -9.26
C LYS A 58 -7.68 -4.91 -7.83
N ILE A 59 -8.10 -3.67 -7.68
CA ILE A 59 -8.31 -3.06 -6.36
C ILE A 59 -9.53 -3.67 -5.70
N VAL A 60 -9.33 -4.25 -4.52
CA VAL A 60 -10.41 -4.76 -3.66
C VAL A 60 -10.80 -3.71 -2.63
N LEU A 61 -9.83 -3.02 -2.08
CA LEU A 61 -10.01 -2.09 -0.98
C LEU A 61 -8.94 -1.00 -1.04
N THR A 62 -9.33 0.21 -0.65
CA THR A 62 -8.42 1.33 -0.48
C THR A 62 -8.90 2.20 0.68
N ASN A 63 -7.97 2.77 1.45
CA ASN A 63 -8.31 3.67 2.54
C ASN A 63 -8.29 5.14 2.06
N PRO A 64 -8.84 6.08 2.86
CA PRO A 64 -8.87 7.49 2.48
C PRO A 64 -7.49 8.10 2.24
N THR A 65 -6.48 7.67 2.98
CA THR A 65 -5.11 8.17 2.81
C THR A 65 -4.55 7.80 1.44
N ALA A 66 -4.74 6.55 0.98
CA ALA A 66 -4.34 6.13 -0.35
C ALA A 66 -5.05 6.94 -1.44
N LYS A 67 -6.34 7.20 -1.26
CA LYS A 67 -7.12 8.03 -2.19
C LYS A 67 -6.55 9.44 -2.30
N ARG A 68 -6.17 10.05 -1.17
CA ARG A 68 -5.56 11.38 -1.19
C ARG A 68 -4.20 11.37 -1.89
N LEU A 69 -3.36 10.38 -1.59
CA LEU A 69 -2.01 10.30 -2.14
C LEU A 69 -2.01 10.13 -3.67
N PHE A 70 -2.97 9.37 -4.20
CA PHE A 70 -3.10 9.15 -5.64
C PHE A 70 -4.12 10.07 -6.32
N ARG A 71 -4.71 11.01 -5.58
CA ARG A 71 -5.74 11.93 -6.08
C ARG A 71 -6.95 11.20 -6.66
N TRP A 72 -7.40 10.17 -5.96
CA TRP A 72 -8.58 9.38 -6.33
C TRP A 72 -9.86 9.81 -5.61
N GLU A 73 -9.87 10.95 -4.96
CA GLU A 73 -11.01 11.43 -4.18
C GLU A 73 -12.28 11.50 -5.04
N GLY A 74 -13.38 10.97 -4.51
CA GLY A 74 -14.64 10.92 -5.22
C GLY A 74 -14.74 9.87 -6.33
N ARG A 75 -13.71 9.06 -6.52
CA ARG A 75 -13.70 8.00 -7.54
C ARG A 75 -13.98 6.63 -6.92
N TYR A 76 -14.70 5.80 -7.64
CA TYR A 76 -14.92 4.40 -7.28
C TYR A 76 -13.86 3.54 -7.97
N LEU A 77 -13.02 2.88 -7.18
CA LEU A 77 -11.85 2.17 -7.72
C LEU A 77 -11.92 0.66 -7.59
N GLU A 78 -12.87 0.13 -6.82
CA GLU A 78 -13.01 -1.31 -6.62
C GLU A 78 -13.27 -2.02 -7.95
N GLY A 79 -12.55 -3.11 -8.18
CA GLY A 79 -12.62 -3.88 -9.41
C GLY A 79 -11.79 -3.33 -10.58
N LYS A 80 -11.15 -2.18 -10.43
CA LYS A 80 -10.27 -1.61 -11.46
C LYS A 80 -8.84 -2.09 -11.26
N TYR A 81 -8.10 -2.23 -12.35
CA TYR A 81 -6.68 -2.58 -12.27
C TYR A 81 -5.88 -1.44 -11.68
N PHE A 82 -5.14 -1.73 -10.63
CA PHE A 82 -4.34 -0.74 -9.91
C PHE A 82 -3.36 0.00 -10.85
N LEU A 83 -2.67 -0.73 -11.71
CA LEU A 83 -1.67 -0.14 -12.61
C LEU A 83 -2.25 0.82 -13.64
N ASN A 84 -3.54 0.72 -13.93
CA ASN A 84 -4.22 1.63 -14.85
C ASN A 84 -4.67 2.94 -14.19
N GLU A 85 -4.66 2.98 -12.85
CA GLU A 85 -5.21 4.09 -12.07
C GLU A 85 -4.13 4.97 -11.43
N ILE A 86 -2.86 4.65 -11.64
CA ILE A 86 -1.72 5.40 -11.10
C ILE A 86 -0.94 6.08 -12.23
N PRO A 87 -0.12 7.12 -11.91
CA PRO A 87 0.70 7.77 -12.93
C PRO A 87 1.56 6.77 -13.70
N GLU A 88 1.73 7.00 -14.98
CA GLU A 88 2.45 6.11 -15.89
C GLU A 88 3.88 5.82 -15.40
N ILE A 89 4.55 6.83 -14.86
CA ILE A 89 5.90 6.67 -14.33
C ILE A 89 5.96 5.62 -13.21
N LEU A 90 4.96 5.60 -12.33
CA LEU A 90 4.84 4.57 -11.29
C LEU A 90 4.43 3.22 -11.87
N SER A 91 3.48 3.24 -12.79
CA SER A 91 2.95 2.02 -13.41
C SER A 91 4.06 1.23 -14.09
N ASN A 92 4.94 1.90 -14.82
CA ASN A 92 6.05 1.25 -15.51
C ASN A 92 7.01 0.57 -14.56
N ASP A 93 7.34 1.23 -13.44
CA ASP A 93 8.24 0.66 -12.45
C ASP A 93 7.58 -0.45 -11.62
N LEU A 94 6.31 -0.26 -11.24
CA LEU A 94 5.59 -1.23 -10.42
C LEU A 94 5.11 -2.46 -11.20
N HIS A 95 4.95 -2.36 -12.50
CA HIS A 95 4.45 -3.46 -13.33
C HIS A 95 5.26 -4.73 -13.12
N THR A 96 6.58 -4.65 -13.25
CA THR A 96 7.48 -5.79 -13.09
C THR A 96 7.41 -6.35 -11.67
N ASN A 97 7.37 -5.49 -10.67
CA ASN A 97 7.34 -5.90 -9.27
C ASN A 97 6.03 -6.59 -8.91
N ILE A 98 4.90 -6.05 -9.37
CA ILE A 98 3.58 -6.67 -9.14
C ILE A 98 3.50 -8.01 -9.87
N GLU A 99 3.99 -8.07 -11.10
CA GLU A 99 4.00 -9.31 -11.87
C GLU A 99 4.83 -10.40 -11.17
N SER A 100 5.99 -10.04 -10.63
CA SER A 100 6.83 -10.96 -9.85
C SER A 100 6.12 -11.48 -8.60
N LEU A 101 5.37 -10.62 -7.93
CA LEU A 101 4.58 -11.02 -6.75
C LEU A 101 3.41 -11.94 -7.15
N LEU A 102 2.71 -11.61 -8.24
CA LEU A 102 1.60 -12.43 -8.73
C LEU A 102 2.07 -13.81 -9.20
N ASN A 103 3.26 -13.88 -9.79
CA ASN A 103 3.87 -15.14 -10.23
C ASN A 103 4.62 -15.86 -9.10
N ARG A 104 4.58 -15.31 -7.89
CA ARG A 104 5.20 -15.89 -6.70
C ARG A 104 6.72 -16.02 -6.77
N GLU A 105 7.36 -15.20 -7.58
CA GLU A 105 8.82 -15.10 -7.66
C GLU A 105 9.40 -14.34 -6.46
N LYS A 106 8.60 -13.47 -5.86
CA LYS A 106 8.92 -12.68 -4.68
C LYS A 106 7.73 -12.68 -3.73
N GLU A 107 7.99 -12.41 -2.45
CA GLU A 107 6.94 -12.26 -1.43
C GLU A 107 6.74 -10.80 -1.02
N LYS A 108 7.76 -9.95 -1.21
CA LYS A 108 7.74 -8.56 -0.77
C LYS A 108 8.62 -7.69 -1.67
N ASP A 109 8.22 -6.45 -1.85
CA ASP A 109 9.03 -5.40 -2.44
C ASP A 109 8.88 -4.10 -1.64
N ASP A 110 9.93 -3.29 -1.62
CA ASP A 110 9.97 -2.00 -0.92
C ASP A 110 10.65 -0.98 -1.85
N LEU A 111 9.87 -0.03 -2.33
CA LEU A 111 10.28 0.88 -3.39
C LEU A 111 10.07 2.33 -2.98
N ARG A 112 10.92 3.22 -3.47
CA ARG A 112 10.78 4.67 -3.25
C ARG A 112 10.69 5.38 -4.59
N PHE A 113 9.80 6.36 -4.66
CA PHE A 113 9.56 7.16 -5.86
C PHE A 113 9.51 8.64 -5.51
N SER A 114 10.06 9.45 -6.40
CA SER A 114 9.91 10.91 -6.33
C SER A 114 9.00 11.36 -7.45
N LEU A 115 7.92 12.05 -7.11
CA LEU A 115 6.86 12.41 -8.06
C LEU A 115 6.47 13.87 -7.94
N GLY A 116 6.15 14.47 -9.10
CA GLY A 116 5.46 15.77 -9.18
C GLY A 116 6.34 16.98 -8.98
N GLU A 117 5.69 18.12 -9.11
CA GLU A 117 6.25 19.45 -8.85
C GLU A 117 5.30 20.21 -7.93
N PRO A 118 5.66 20.55 -6.66
CA PRO A 118 6.93 20.15 -6.01
C PRO A 118 7.03 18.65 -5.80
N ALA A 119 8.25 18.13 -5.74
CA ALA A 119 8.51 16.69 -5.64
C ALA A 119 8.00 16.12 -4.32
N ARG A 120 7.30 15.00 -4.41
CA ARG A 120 6.89 14.19 -3.26
C ARG A 120 7.63 12.87 -3.29
N THR A 121 8.11 12.42 -2.14
CA THR A 121 8.75 11.12 -2.01
C THR A 121 7.78 10.14 -1.39
N LEU A 122 7.44 9.10 -2.14
CA LEU A 122 6.55 8.03 -1.69
C LEU A 122 7.34 6.74 -1.52
N ARG A 123 7.10 6.05 -0.42
CA ARG A 123 7.56 4.69 -0.21
C ARG A 123 6.39 3.76 -0.41
N ILE A 124 6.55 2.79 -1.30
CA ILE A 124 5.51 1.81 -1.60
C ILE A 124 6.03 0.43 -1.22
N VAL A 125 5.34 -0.23 -0.31
CA VAL A 125 5.65 -1.58 0.12
C VAL A 125 4.59 -2.51 -0.42
N LEU A 126 5.01 -3.54 -1.15
CA LEU A 126 4.15 -4.59 -1.70
C LEU A 126 4.40 -5.88 -0.94
N GLN A 127 3.35 -6.56 -0.54
CA GLN A 127 3.43 -7.80 0.20
C GLN A 127 2.42 -8.80 -0.31
N SER A 128 2.85 -10.03 -0.63
CA SER A 128 1.94 -11.12 -0.99
C SER A 128 1.04 -11.48 0.18
N VAL A 129 -0.25 -11.68 -0.11
CA VAL A 129 -1.23 -12.20 0.84
C VAL A 129 -1.58 -13.61 0.41
N LEU A 130 -1.26 -14.59 1.25
CA LEU A 130 -1.48 -16.01 0.98
C LEU A 130 -2.68 -16.53 1.77
N ASP A 131 -3.20 -17.67 1.36
CA ASP A 131 -4.22 -18.38 2.13
C ASP A 131 -3.67 -18.88 3.47
N THR A 132 -4.54 -19.42 4.32
CA THR A 132 -4.16 -19.93 5.65
C THR A 132 -3.12 -21.04 5.58
N ASN A 133 -3.08 -21.80 4.48
CA ASN A 133 -2.10 -22.86 4.27
C ASN A 133 -0.82 -22.38 3.59
N LYS A 134 -0.73 -21.10 3.25
CA LYS A 134 0.41 -20.47 2.54
C LYS A 134 0.71 -21.11 1.18
N VAL A 135 -0.29 -21.67 0.55
CA VAL A 135 -0.15 -22.36 -0.75
C VAL A 135 -0.63 -21.48 -1.91
N GLU A 136 -1.75 -20.80 -1.73
CA GLU A 136 -2.40 -20.03 -2.79
C GLU A 136 -2.31 -18.55 -2.55
N LEU A 137 -1.97 -17.79 -3.61
CA LEU A 137 -1.96 -16.33 -3.56
C LEU A 137 -3.38 -15.79 -3.57
N LYS A 138 -3.74 -15.00 -2.57
CA LYS A 138 -5.04 -14.33 -2.49
C LYS A 138 -5.00 -12.90 -2.99
N GLY A 139 -3.85 -12.27 -2.94
CA GLY A 139 -3.70 -10.89 -3.39
C GLY A 139 -2.40 -10.26 -2.97
N ILE A 140 -2.36 -8.94 -3.08
CA ILE A 140 -1.20 -8.12 -2.71
C ILE A 140 -1.69 -7.00 -1.79
N ALA A 141 -1.05 -6.88 -0.62
CA ALA A 141 -1.22 -5.74 0.25
C ALA A 141 -0.24 -4.64 -0.17
N VAL A 142 -0.74 -3.43 -0.37
CA VAL A 142 0.07 -2.27 -0.77
C VAL A 142 -0.01 -1.22 0.34
N THR A 143 1.14 -0.81 0.84
CA THR A 143 1.26 0.26 1.82
C THR A 143 1.99 1.44 1.17
N ILE A 144 1.47 2.65 1.34
CA ILE A 144 2.06 3.86 0.77
C ILE A 144 2.34 4.83 1.90
N GLN A 145 3.60 5.24 2.05
CA GLN A 145 4.04 6.25 3.00
C GLN A 145 4.52 7.47 2.26
N ASP A 146 4.05 8.65 2.68
CA ASP A 146 4.59 9.91 2.17
C ASP A 146 5.78 10.32 3.05
N LEU A 147 6.98 10.21 2.51
CA LEU A 147 8.23 10.54 3.19
C LEU A 147 8.75 11.93 2.83
N THR A 148 7.97 12.76 2.17
CA THR A 148 8.40 14.08 1.67
C THR A 148 8.96 14.94 2.80
N ARG A 149 8.27 14.99 3.93
CA ARG A 149 8.69 15.79 5.07
C ARG A 149 10.03 15.32 5.64
N GLU A 150 10.21 14.01 5.81
CA GLU A 150 11.45 13.43 6.33
C GLU A 150 12.62 13.69 5.39
N VAL A 151 12.41 13.55 4.08
CA VAL A 151 13.44 13.81 3.06
C VAL A 151 13.81 15.28 3.05
N GLU A 152 12.85 16.21 3.12
CA GLU A 152 13.09 17.64 3.17
C GLU A 152 13.85 18.05 4.44
N LEU A 153 13.50 17.48 5.59
CA LEU A 153 14.19 17.73 6.85
C LEU A 153 15.64 17.24 6.80
N ASN A 154 15.88 16.05 6.26
CA ASN A 154 17.23 15.53 6.09
C ASN A 154 18.07 16.41 5.16
N ALA A 155 17.52 16.86 4.05
CA ALA A 155 18.19 17.76 3.12
C ALA A 155 18.53 19.10 3.80
N ALA A 156 17.61 19.65 4.59
CA ALA A 156 17.85 20.89 5.34
C ALA A 156 18.94 20.71 6.38
N GLN A 157 18.96 19.61 7.13
CA GLN A 157 20.00 19.29 8.09
C GLN A 157 21.37 19.16 7.43
N ASN A 158 21.44 18.44 6.32
CA ASN A 158 22.69 18.25 5.59
C ASN A 158 23.23 19.58 5.05
N ARG A 159 22.38 20.45 4.54
CA ARG A 159 22.79 21.82 4.11
C ARG A 159 23.30 22.64 5.28
N PHE A 160 22.64 22.59 6.42
CA PHE A 160 23.05 23.28 7.63
C PHE A 160 24.45 22.82 8.08
N ILE A 161 24.66 21.52 8.18
CA ILE A 161 25.95 20.93 8.57
C ILE A 161 27.05 21.34 7.59
N SER A 162 26.79 21.28 6.29
CA SER A 162 27.74 21.70 5.25
C SER A 162 28.13 23.16 5.39
N ASN A 163 27.15 24.05 5.59
CA ASN A 163 27.40 25.49 5.77
C ASN A 163 28.20 25.79 7.02
N VAL A 164 27.90 25.14 8.14
CA VAL A 164 28.67 25.28 9.39
C VAL A 164 30.10 24.81 9.19
N SER A 165 30.31 23.70 8.50
CA SER A 165 31.66 23.19 8.21
C SER A 165 32.48 24.14 7.34
N HIS A 166 31.84 24.85 6.41
CA HIS A 166 32.52 25.84 5.58
C HIS A 166 32.91 27.13 6.32
N GLU A 167 32.16 27.50 7.36
CA GLU A 167 32.44 28.68 8.16
C GLU A 167 33.50 28.46 9.24
N LEU A 168 33.78 27.21 9.56
CA LEU A 168 34.82 26.83 10.53
C LEU A 168 36.18 26.64 9.85
#